data_42d4a7c2f56ed5774f059a918eee14f0
#
_entry.id   42d4a7c2f56ed5774f059a918eee14f0
#
_cell.length_a   1.000
_cell.length_b   1.000
_cell.length_c   1.000
_cell.angle_alpha   90.00
_cell.angle_beta   90.00
_cell.angle_gamma   90.00
#
_symmetry.space_group_name_H-M   'P 1'
#
loop_
_entity.id
_entity.type
_entity.pdbx_description
1 polymer ?
#
loop_
_entity_poly.entity_id
_entity_poly.type
_entity_poly.pdbx_seq_one_letter_code
_entity_poly.pdbx_strand_id
1 'polypeptide(L)'
;MEPNFQALRKEFPVLARKTYLNSGSYGALANDVKAAFEAYMEGRLLMGANWDAWIAKNESVRALTAALLHAVPDEIAVTASVSAGLNALASAVDFSGPRNKVIVSDFEFPTNAQIWHAQEPRGARVVHVRCAPDGYIPLENFAAAIDEQTQLVAITHVCYRNGAKLDVPGIVRLAHARGAKILLDCYQSVGSLDIDVKALDLDFAAGGMLKYLLGTAGIGFLYVRESLIQSLVPTNTGWFAQAEIAAMDITGNRPASNARRFEAGTPAVANSYAAEAGLKFVLAVGTPAIEQRNYALTRRCMQRLEEIEWPSITPTQNGRRGMTVAVPSRDSGGLSAQLLKRDIVTSHRGDNVRASFHFYNDEDDVESFVAAMRDLRGSFGPR
;
A
#
# COMPACT_ATOMS: atom_id res chain seq x y z
N MET A 1 19.56 -18.18 2.67
CA MET A 1 20.40 -17.98 1.44
C MET A 1 19.96 -16.65 0.86
N GLU A 2 20.89 -15.77 0.50
CA GLU A 2 20.52 -14.48 -0.12
C GLU A 2 19.84 -14.71 -1.49
N PRO A 3 18.75 -13.97 -1.81
CA PRO A 3 18.08 -14.11 -3.11
C PRO A 3 19.01 -13.70 -4.27
N ASN A 4 18.95 -14.45 -5.36
CA ASN A 4 19.64 -14.07 -6.59
C ASN A 4 18.80 -13.06 -7.38
N PHE A 5 18.96 -11.78 -7.09
CA PHE A 5 18.16 -10.70 -7.70
C PHE A 5 18.35 -10.60 -9.23
N GLN A 6 19.51 -10.98 -9.78
CA GLN A 6 19.72 -10.99 -11.24
C GLN A 6 18.88 -12.09 -11.93
N ALA A 7 18.76 -13.26 -11.29
CA ALA A 7 17.89 -14.30 -11.80
C ALA A 7 16.40 -13.89 -11.68
N LEU A 8 16.00 -13.34 -10.54
CA LEU A 8 14.65 -12.87 -10.30
C LEU A 8 14.23 -11.75 -11.26
N ARG A 9 15.14 -10.83 -11.64
CA ARG A 9 14.88 -9.77 -12.62
C ARG A 9 14.38 -10.31 -13.96
N LYS A 10 14.82 -11.48 -14.39
CA LYS A 10 14.44 -12.12 -15.67
C LYS A 10 12.97 -12.53 -15.70
N GLU A 11 12.33 -12.66 -14.53
CA GLU A 11 10.90 -12.95 -14.43
C GLU A 11 10.01 -11.75 -14.78
N PHE A 12 10.59 -10.58 -15.05
CA PHE A 12 9.89 -9.35 -15.40
C PHE A 12 10.23 -8.88 -16.82
N PRO A 13 9.48 -9.29 -17.86
CA PRO A 13 9.82 -9.04 -19.27
C PRO A 13 9.98 -7.55 -19.63
N VAL A 14 9.31 -6.64 -18.92
CA VAL A 14 9.45 -5.20 -19.16
C VAL A 14 10.87 -4.70 -18.93
N LEU A 15 11.61 -5.33 -18.01
CA LEU A 15 12.98 -4.93 -17.64
C LEU A 15 14.02 -5.25 -18.71
N ALA A 16 13.70 -6.11 -19.68
CA ALA A 16 14.54 -6.35 -20.84
C ALA A 16 14.43 -5.20 -21.89
N ARG A 17 13.48 -4.30 -21.74
CA ARG A 17 13.15 -3.24 -22.72
C ARG A 17 13.16 -1.84 -22.12
N LYS A 18 12.94 -1.72 -20.81
CA LYS A 18 12.73 -0.45 -20.12
C LYS A 18 13.45 -0.43 -18.78
N THR A 19 13.97 0.71 -18.41
CA THR A 19 14.28 1.04 -17.01
C THR A 19 12.96 1.35 -16.29
N TYR A 20 12.43 0.37 -15.54
CA TYR A 20 11.12 0.48 -14.93
C TYR A 20 11.22 0.92 -13.46
N LEU A 21 11.01 2.19 -13.20
CA LEU A 21 11.10 2.83 -11.88
C LEU A 21 9.73 3.34 -11.39
N ASN A 22 8.68 2.52 -11.57
CA ASN A 22 7.30 2.95 -11.33
C ASN A 22 6.50 2.05 -10.39
N SER A 23 7.18 1.25 -9.54
CA SER A 23 6.54 0.31 -8.61
C SER A 23 5.59 1.00 -7.61
N GLY A 24 5.89 2.24 -7.22
CA GLY A 24 5.00 3.06 -6.37
C GLY A 24 3.70 3.52 -7.05
N SER A 25 3.54 3.28 -8.36
CA SER A 25 2.29 3.48 -9.11
C SER A 25 1.66 2.14 -9.48
N TYR A 26 2.43 1.27 -10.14
CA TYR A 26 2.06 -0.11 -10.49
C TYR A 26 3.32 -0.99 -10.50
N GLY A 27 3.27 -2.20 -9.93
CA GLY A 27 4.37 -3.17 -9.98
C GLY A 27 4.60 -3.67 -11.42
N ALA A 28 5.84 -4.05 -11.76
CA ALA A 28 6.11 -4.72 -13.02
C ALA A 28 5.39 -6.08 -13.07
N LEU A 29 4.87 -6.46 -14.23
CA LEU A 29 4.18 -7.74 -14.40
C LEU A 29 5.21 -8.88 -14.43
N ALA A 30 5.13 -9.80 -13.49
CA ALA A 30 5.92 -11.02 -13.45
C ALA A 30 5.31 -12.11 -14.37
N ASN A 31 6.16 -13.03 -14.87
CA ASN A 31 5.73 -14.19 -15.65
C ASN A 31 4.71 -15.05 -14.89
N ASP A 32 4.91 -15.30 -13.60
CA ASP A 32 3.98 -16.06 -12.77
C ASP A 32 2.61 -15.40 -12.66
N VAL A 33 2.55 -14.07 -12.57
CA VAL A 33 1.29 -13.33 -12.52
C VAL A 33 0.57 -13.39 -13.88
N LYS A 34 1.32 -13.30 -14.98
CA LYS A 34 0.77 -13.51 -16.34
C LYS A 34 0.18 -14.92 -16.46
N ALA A 35 0.93 -15.95 -16.06
CA ALA A 35 0.48 -17.34 -16.12
C ALA A 35 -0.78 -17.58 -15.22
N ALA A 36 -0.88 -16.89 -14.09
CA ALA A 36 -2.06 -16.97 -13.23
C ALA A 36 -3.33 -16.42 -13.91
N PHE A 37 -3.22 -15.32 -14.67
CA PHE A 37 -4.35 -14.83 -15.49
C PHE A 37 -4.73 -15.81 -16.60
N GLU A 38 -3.73 -16.39 -17.27
CA GLU A 38 -3.96 -17.41 -18.31
C GLU A 38 -4.68 -18.64 -17.74
N ALA A 39 -4.25 -19.12 -16.56
CA ALA A 39 -4.91 -20.24 -15.87
C ALA A 39 -6.37 -19.91 -15.46
N TYR A 40 -6.67 -18.68 -15.05
CA TYR A 40 -8.05 -18.25 -14.82
C TYR A 40 -8.87 -18.32 -16.10
N MET A 41 -8.37 -17.79 -17.20
CA MET A 41 -9.07 -17.78 -18.49
C MET A 41 -9.31 -19.20 -19.01
N GLU A 42 -8.31 -20.07 -18.93
CA GLU A 42 -8.42 -21.47 -19.34
C GLU A 42 -9.45 -22.21 -18.48
N GLY A 43 -9.42 -22.04 -17.17
CA GLY A 43 -10.43 -22.60 -16.26
C GLY A 43 -11.85 -22.17 -16.63
N ARG A 44 -12.02 -20.89 -17.02
CA ARG A 44 -13.31 -20.36 -17.52
C ARG A 44 -13.77 -21.00 -18.82
N LEU A 45 -12.84 -21.23 -19.75
CA LEU A 45 -13.14 -21.87 -21.03
C LEU A 45 -13.52 -23.34 -20.86
N LEU A 46 -12.86 -24.07 -19.96
CA LEU A 46 -13.06 -25.51 -19.79
C LEU A 46 -14.21 -25.87 -18.85
N MET A 47 -14.38 -25.13 -17.76
CA MET A 47 -15.30 -25.46 -16.66
C MET A 47 -16.46 -24.47 -16.50
N GLY A 48 -16.41 -23.31 -17.18
CA GLY A 48 -17.38 -22.25 -17.00
C GLY A 48 -17.26 -21.61 -15.61
N ALA A 49 -18.11 -21.97 -14.66
CA ALA A 49 -18.05 -21.54 -13.26
C ALA A 49 -17.54 -22.66 -12.36
N ASN A 50 -16.51 -22.35 -11.55
CA ASN A 50 -15.96 -23.26 -10.56
C ASN A 50 -15.84 -22.52 -9.21
N TRP A 51 -16.95 -22.41 -8.49
CA TRP A 51 -17.06 -21.63 -7.26
C TRP A 51 -16.13 -22.14 -6.16
N ASP A 52 -16.00 -23.45 -6.00
CA ASP A 52 -15.14 -24.02 -4.95
C ASP A 52 -13.67 -23.62 -5.16
N ALA A 53 -13.20 -23.73 -6.40
CA ALA A 53 -11.83 -23.31 -6.74
C ALA A 53 -11.64 -21.79 -6.58
N TRP A 54 -12.65 -20.98 -6.89
CA TRP A 54 -12.59 -19.54 -6.76
C TRP A 54 -12.59 -19.09 -5.30
N ILE A 55 -13.43 -19.73 -4.45
CA ILE A 55 -13.42 -19.50 -3.01
C ILE A 55 -12.05 -19.90 -2.44
N ALA A 56 -11.55 -21.09 -2.78
CA ALA A 56 -10.23 -21.54 -2.34
C ALA A 56 -9.11 -20.58 -2.76
N LYS A 57 -9.20 -19.98 -3.95
CA LYS A 57 -8.26 -18.98 -4.43
C LYS A 57 -8.30 -17.71 -3.58
N ASN A 58 -9.49 -17.21 -3.23
CA ASN A 58 -9.66 -16.05 -2.37
C ASN A 58 -9.14 -16.31 -0.94
N GLU A 59 -9.40 -17.50 -0.40
CA GLU A 59 -8.87 -17.92 0.91
C GLU A 59 -7.33 -18.05 0.89
N SER A 60 -6.74 -18.50 -0.23
CA SER A 60 -5.28 -18.48 -0.40
C SER A 60 -4.71 -17.06 -0.35
N VAL A 61 -5.35 -16.08 -0.99
CA VAL A 61 -4.96 -14.65 -0.90
C VAL A 61 -5.03 -14.17 0.56
N ARG A 62 -6.08 -14.54 1.30
CA ARG A 62 -6.25 -14.22 2.72
C ARG A 62 -5.09 -14.77 3.55
N ALA A 63 -4.79 -16.06 3.40
CA ALA A 63 -3.74 -16.74 4.15
C ALA A 63 -2.34 -16.17 3.83
N LEU A 64 -2.04 -15.91 2.56
CA LEU A 64 -0.77 -15.31 2.14
C LEU A 64 -0.61 -13.87 2.62
N THR A 65 -1.70 -13.10 2.62
CA THR A 65 -1.69 -11.73 3.18
C THR A 65 -1.45 -11.76 4.69
N ALA A 66 -2.09 -12.69 5.40
CA ALA A 66 -1.84 -12.89 6.83
C ALA A 66 -0.37 -13.22 7.11
N ALA A 67 0.19 -14.18 6.36
CA ALA A 67 1.62 -14.54 6.49
C ALA A 67 2.55 -13.34 6.22
N LEU A 68 2.24 -12.52 5.21
CA LEU A 68 3.03 -11.33 4.87
C LEU A 68 3.03 -10.27 5.98
N LEU A 69 1.94 -10.16 6.73
CA LEU A 69 1.74 -9.16 7.78
C LEU A 69 2.00 -9.70 9.21
N HIS A 70 2.46 -10.96 9.33
CA HIS A 70 2.62 -11.66 10.62
C HIS A 70 1.31 -11.74 11.44
N ALA A 71 0.18 -11.82 10.72
CA ALA A 71 -1.17 -11.96 11.26
C ALA A 71 -1.71 -13.39 11.10
N VAL A 72 -2.94 -13.63 11.54
CA VAL A 72 -3.67 -14.86 11.26
C VAL A 72 -4.77 -14.59 10.20
N PRO A 73 -5.18 -15.62 9.42
CA PRO A 73 -6.16 -15.42 8.35
C PRO A 73 -7.48 -14.79 8.81
N ASP A 74 -7.93 -15.09 10.03
CA ASP A 74 -9.17 -14.55 10.60
C ASP A 74 -9.14 -13.04 10.84
N GLU A 75 -7.96 -12.41 10.84
CA GLU A 75 -7.76 -10.97 10.96
C GLU A 75 -7.75 -10.25 9.60
N ILE A 76 -7.84 -10.97 8.47
CA ILE A 76 -7.73 -10.40 7.13
C ILE A 76 -9.08 -10.44 6.41
N ALA A 77 -9.53 -9.30 5.91
CA ALA A 77 -10.58 -9.19 4.90
C ALA A 77 -9.93 -8.98 3.52
N VAL A 78 -10.35 -9.75 2.51
CA VAL A 78 -9.97 -9.54 1.12
C VAL A 78 -11.03 -8.65 0.46
N THR A 79 -10.61 -7.47 0.01
CA THR A 79 -11.54 -6.43 -0.45
C THR A 79 -11.31 -6.08 -1.92
N ALA A 80 -12.31 -5.52 -2.59
CA ALA A 80 -12.21 -5.10 -3.98
C ALA A 80 -11.23 -3.94 -4.21
N SER A 81 -10.86 -3.23 -3.14
CA SER A 81 -9.83 -2.17 -3.14
C SER A 81 -9.56 -1.73 -1.70
N VAL A 82 -8.46 -0.99 -1.46
CA VAL A 82 -8.23 -0.31 -0.18
C VAL A 82 -9.43 0.57 0.20
N SER A 83 -9.96 1.33 -0.77
CA SER A 83 -11.14 2.18 -0.55
C SER A 83 -12.35 1.39 -0.06
N ALA A 84 -12.60 0.18 -0.60
CA ALA A 84 -13.69 -0.68 -0.16
C ALA A 84 -13.49 -1.13 1.31
N GLY A 85 -12.29 -1.59 1.65
CA GLY A 85 -11.95 -1.98 3.02
C GLY A 85 -12.07 -0.84 4.03
N LEU A 86 -11.54 0.34 3.68
CA LEU A 86 -11.65 1.54 4.52
C LEU A 86 -13.10 2.02 4.70
N ASN A 87 -13.93 1.95 3.64
CA ASN A 87 -15.35 2.28 3.76
C ASN A 87 -16.10 1.27 4.64
N ALA A 88 -15.78 -0.03 4.54
CA ALA A 88 -16.35 -1.04 5.43
C ALA A 88 -15.97 -0.75 6.90
N LEU A 89 -14.69 -0.46 7.17
CA LEU A 89 -14.25 -0.07 8.51
C LEU A 89 -14.95 1.20 8.99
N ALA A 90 -14.97 2.26 8.18
CA ALA A 90 -15.59 3.55 8.54
C ALA A 90 -17.09 3.40 8.83
N SER A 91 -17.77 2.50 8.12
CA SER A 91 -19.18 2.21 8.34
C SER A 91 -19.47 1.52 9.69
N ALA A 92 -18.47 0.88 10.29
CA ALA A 92 -18.58 0.20 11.59
C ALA A 92 -18.19 1.09 12.78
N VAL A 93 -17.58 2.26 12.55
CA VAL A 93 -17.19 3.17 13.62
C VAL A 93 -18.36 4.07 14.02
N ASP A 94 -18.61 4.17 15.33
CA ASP A 94 -19.60 5.08 15.90
C ASP A 94 -18.94 6.42 16.27
N PHE A 95 -19.45 7.52 15.74
CA PHE A 95 -19.00 8.90 16.00
C PHE A 95 -20.00 9.72 16.81
N SER A 96 -21.06 9.11 17.34
CA SER A 96 -22.10 9.82 18.12
C SER A 96 -21.66 10.22 19.52
N GLY A 97 -20.60 9.58 20.04
CA GLY A 97 -20.08 9.82 21.38
C GLY A 97 -19.06 10.96 21.48
N PRO A 98 -18.52 11.20 22.69
CA PRO A 98 -17.52 12.25 22.94
C PRO A 98 -16.16 11.96 22.26
N ARG A 99 -15.88 10.71 21.96
CA ARG A 99 -14.70 10.29 21.21
C ARG A 99 -15.06 10.17 19.72
N ASN A 100 -14.93 11.28 19.00
CA ASN A 100 -15.31 11.34 17.60
C ASN A 100 -14.25 11.97 16.69
N LYS A 101 -13.05 12.26 17.23
CA LYS A 101 -11.97 12.87 16.47
C LYS A 101 -11.22 11.79 15.68
N VAL A 102 -11.03 12.04 14.38
CA VAL A 102 -10.18 11.27 13.50
C VAL A 102 -8.96 12.10 13.11
N ILE A 103 -7.77 11.60 13.42
CA ILE A 103 -6.51 12.23 13.01
C ILE A 103 -6.11 11.63 11.68
N VAL A 104 -5.83 12.49 10.69
CA VAL A 104 -5.17 12.16 9.42
C VAL A 104 -3.95 13.05 9.24
N SER A 105 -3.12 12.79 8.25
CA SER A 105 -1.90 13.56 8.02
C SER A 105 -1.85 14.18 6.62
N ASP A 106 -0.96 15.15 6.41
CA ASP A 106 -0.68 15.69 5.09
C ASP A 106 -0.03 14.67 4.13
N PHE A 107 0.35 13.50 4.63
CA PHE A 107 0.93 12.42 3.82
C PHE A 107 -0.12 11.53 3.14
N GLU A 108 -1.38 11.66 3.52
CA GLU A 108 -2.42 10.73 3.07
C GLU A 108 -2.59 10.72 1.54
N PHE A 109 -2.83 9.52 1.02
CA PHE A 109 -3.45 9.40 -0.29
C PHE A 109 -4.91 9.90 -0.18
N PRO A 110 -5.46 10.58 -1.21
CA PRO A 110 -6.78 11.21 -1.12
C PRO A 110 -7.88 10.32 -0.54
N THR A 111 -7.90 9.04 -0.91
CA THR A 111 -8.89 8.07 -0.42
C THR A 111 -8.99 8.02 1.10
N ASN A 112 -7.84 7.89 1.80
CA ASN A 112 -7.85 7.76 3.26
C ASN A 112 -8.46 9.02 3.92
N ALA A 113 -8.01 10.21 3.53
CA ALA A 113 -8.56 11.45 4.08
C ALA A 113 -10.05 11.66 3.69
N GLN A 114 -10.41 11.44 2.42
CA GLN A 114 -11.77 11.67 1.91
C GLN A 114 -12.81 10.76 2.59
N ILE A 115 -12.47 9.49 2.86
CA ILE A 115 -13.37 8.55 3.53
C ILE A 115 -13.70 9.04 4.95
N TRP A 116 -12.71 9.57 5.69
CA TRP A 116 -12.97 10.09 7.04
C TRP A 116 -13.72 11.40 7.01
N HIS A 117 -13.44 12.32 6.09
CA HIS A 117 -14.27 13.52 5.87
C HIS A 117 -15.73 13.17 5.51
N ALA A 118 -15.97 12.10 4.77
CA ALA A 118 -17.31 11.62 4.48
C ALA A 118 -18.07 11.13 5.72
N GLN A 119 -17.40 10.95 6.88
CA GLN A 119 -18.06 10.61 8.14
C GLN A 119 -18.45 11.85 8.98
N GLU A 120 -18.10 13.06 8.58
CA GLU A 120 -18.44 14.29 9.32
C GLU A 120 -19.95 14.45 9.52
N PRO A 121 -20.84 14.13 8.53
CA PRO A 121 -22.29 14.13 8.78
C PRO A 121 -22.76 13.12 9.83
N ARG A 122 -21.93 12.10 10.15
CA ARG A 122 -22.19 11.12 11.22
C ARG A 122 -21.59 11.52 12.57
N GLY A 123 -21.01 12.73 12.67
CA GLY A 123 -20.42 13.27 13.88
C GLY A 123 -18.91 13.19 13.98
N ALA A 124 -18.19 12.63 12.98
CA ALA A 124 -16.74 12.64 12.98
C ALA A 124 -16.18 14.06 12.90
N ARG A 125 -15.06 14.30 13.60
CA ARG A 125 -14.29 15.54 13.53
C ARG A 125 -12.89 15.23 13.01
N VAL A 126 -12.63 15.53 11.74
CA VAL A 126 -11.34 15.23 11.08
C VAL A 126 -10.33 16.34 11.37
N VAL A 127 -9.13 15.98 11.81
CA VAL A 127 -8.02 16.90 12.11
C VAL A 127 -6.78 16.45 11.34
N HIS A 128 -6.19 17.38 10.57
CA HIS A 128 -4.99 17.15 9.78
C HIS A 128 -3.72 17.50 10.56
N VAL A 129 -2.80 16.55 10.67
CA VAL A 129 -1.44 16.80 11.15
C VAL A 129 -0.58 17.28 10.00
N ARG A 130 -0.07 18.50 10.12
CA ARG A 130 0.65 19.20 9.06
C ARG A 130 2.11 18.80 8.94
N CYS A 131 2.62 18.81 7.70
CA CYS A 131 4.06 18.74 7.42
C CYS A 131 4.80 19.96 7.96
N ALA A 132 6.03 19.75 8.39
CA ALA A 132 7.00 20.82 8.55
C ALA A 132 7.52 21.31 7.19
N PRO A 133 8.19 22.49 7.13
CA PRO A 133 8.71 23.03 5.86
C PRO A 133 9.68 22.13 5.10
N ASP A 134 10.35 21.19 5.78
CA ASP A 134 11.24 20.20 5.18
C ASP A 134 10.49 19.02 4.52
N GLY A 135 9.15 19.05 4.54
CA GLY A 135 8.30 18.00 3.95
C GLY A 135 8.18 16.72 4.78
N TYR A 136 8.60 16.75 6.06
CA TYR A 136 8.44 15.66 7.03
C TYR A 136 7.38 16.03 8.08
N ILE A 137 6.80 15.04 8.76
CA ILE A 137 5.87 15.26 9.87
C ILE A 137 6.54 14.79 11.17
N PRO A 138 6.98 15.71 12.04
CA PRO A 138 7.57 15.36 13.34
C PRO A 138 6.55 14.68 14.25
N LEU A 139 7.04 13.82 15.14
CA LEU A 139 6.20 13.10 16.11
C LEU A 139 5.46 14.06 17.05
N GLU A 140 6.06 15.19 17.37
CA GLU A 140 5.50 16.25 18.22
C GLU A 140 4.19 16.82 17.63
N ASN A 141 4.06 16.87 16.32
CA ASN A 141 2.83 17.34 15.66
C ASN A 141 1.67 16.36 15.91
N PHE A 142 1.95 15.05 15.93
CA PHE A 142 0.96 14.04 16.33
C PHE A 142 0.65 14.14 17.83
N ALA A 143 1.66 14.33 18.68
CA ALA A 143 1.47 14.48 20.12
C ALA A 143 0.58 15.67 20.48
N ALA A 144 0.68 16.78 19.74
CA ALA A 144 -0.17 17.95 19.91
C ALA A 144 -1.62 17.74 19.41
N ALA A 145 -1.83 16.84 18.45
CA ALA A 145 -3.14 16.61 17.83
C ALA A 145 -3.96 15.51 18.53
N ILE A 146 -3.29 14.50 19.11
CA ILE A 146 -3.92 13.32 19.74
C ILE A 146 -4.27 13.62 21.20
N ASP A 147 -5.55 13.50 21.55
CA ASP A 147 -6.09 13.71 22.91
C ASP A 147 -7.18 12.67 23.25
N GLU A 148 -7.86 12.87 24.38
CA GLU A 148 -8.89 11.98 24.91
C GLU A 148 -10.13 11.90 24.01
N GLN A 149 -10.35 12.88 23.12
CA GLN A 149 -11.45 12.87 22.14
C GLN A 149 -11.09 12.07 20.88
N THR A 150 -9.81 11.68 20.73
CA THR A 150 -9.36 10.97 19.55
C THR A 150 -9.89 9.53 19.57
N GLN A 151 -10.68 9.20 18.55
CA GLN A 151 -11.20 7.86 18.30
C GLN A 151 -10.22 7.02 17.47
N LEU A 152 -9.69 7.64 16.41
CA LEU A 152 -8.87 6.96 15.42
C LEU A 152 -7.74 7.87 14.93
N VAL A 153 -6.56 7.30 14.78
CA VAL A 153 -5.44 7.89 14.05
C VAL A 153 -5.25 7.10 12.76
N ALA A 154 -5.68 7.66 11.63
CA ALA A 154 -5.65 7.02 10.32
C ALA A 154 -4.53 7.65 9.48
N ILE A 155 -3.40 6.96 9.39
CA ILE A 155 -2.17 7.48 8.78
C ILE A 155 -1.65 6.59 7.66
N THR A 156 -0.97 7.21 6.69
CA THR A 156 -0.20 6.48 5.69
C THR A 156 1.22 6.19 6.20
N HIS A 157 1.75 4.99 5.90
CA HIS A 157 3.10 4.61 6.31
C HIS A 157 4.17 5.41 5.55
N VAL A 158 4.03 5.45 4.22
CA VAL A 158 4.96 6.13 3.30
C VAL A 158 4.19 7.10 2.42
N CYS A 159 4.59 8.35 2.41
CA CYS A 159 3.99 9.38 1.57
C CYS A 159 4.22 9.10 0.09
N TYR A 160 3.14 9.03 -0.69
CA TYR A 160 3.19 8.77 -2.12
C TYR A 160 3.82 9.89 -2.95
N ARG A 161 3.94 11.11 -2.39
CA ARG A 161 4.46 12.30 -3.10
C ARG A 161 5.98 12.45 -3.01
N ASN A 162 6.54 12.27 -1.81
CA ASN A 162 7.95 12.51 -1.52
C ASN A 162 8.72 11.31 -0.97
N GLY A 163 8.03 10.17 -0.76
CA GLY A 163 8.65 8.97 -0.22
C GLY A 163 8.99 9.01 1.27
N ALA A 164 8.62 10.07 2.01
CA ALA A 164 8.85 10.15 3.45
C ALA A 164 8.04 9.10 4.22
N LYS A 165 8.64 8.48 5.24
CA LYS A 165 8.05 7.44 6.09
C LYS A 165 7.82 7.98 7.50
N LEU A 166 6.61 7.79 8.04
CA LEU A 166 6.26 8.19 9.40
C LEU A 166 6.92 7.29 10.47
N ASP A 167 7.12 7.83 11.66
CA ASP A 167 7.47 7.07 12.87
C ASP A 167 6.22 6.37 13.42
N VAL A 168 5.83 5.27 12.77
CA VAL A 168 4.64 4.51 13.14
C VAL A 168 4.70 4.03 14.60
N PRO A 169 5.81 3.43 15.12
CA PRO A 169 5.88 3.03 16.52
C PRO A 169 5.67 4.19 17.50
N GLY A 170 6.21 5.38 17.21
CA GLY A 170 5.99 6.58 18.00
C GLY A 170 4.53 7.01 18.03
N ILE A 171 3.90 7.05 16.86
CA ILE A 171 2.49 7.46 16.69
C ILE A 171 1.55 6.45 17.37
N VAL A 172 1.82 5.14 17.24
CA VAL A 172 1.05 4.08 17.93
C VAL A 172 1.07 4.28 19.45
N ARG A 173 2.24 4.50 20.03
CA ARG A 173 2.35 4.76 21.48
C ARG A 173 1.54 5.99 21.92
N LEU A 174 1.59 7.07 21.15
CA LEU A 174 0.79 8.28 21.43
C LEU A 174 -0.71 8.02 21.34
N ALA A 175 -1.16 7.31 20.31
CA ALA A 175 -2.56 6.96 20.10
C ALA A 175 -3.10 6.09 21.25
N HIS A 176 -2.41 4.99 21.54
CA HIS A 176 -2.82 4.04 22.57
C HIS A 176 -2.77 4.64 23.98
N ALA A 177 -1.80 5.51 24.27
CA ALA A 177 -1.75 6.23 25.56
C ALA A 177 -2.99 7.11 25.81
N ARG A 178 -3.71 7.49 24.76
CA ARG A 178 -4.97 8.24 24.81
C ARG A 178 -6.20 7.36 24.53
N GLY A 179 -6.02 6.04 24.41
CA GLY A 179 -7.08 5.07 24.09
C GLY A 179 -7.63 5.19 22.66
N ALA A 180 -6.95 5.90 21.78
CA ALA A 180 -7.28 5.97 20.37
C ALA A 180 -6.84 4.71 19.62
N LYS A 181 -7.55 4.33 18.56
CA LYS A 181 -7.15 3.25 17.66
C LYS A 181 -6.23 3.77 16.56
N ILE A 182 -5.44 2.88 15.96
CA ILE A 182 -4.53 3.20 14.87
C ILE A 182 -4.88 2.40 13.61
N LEU A 183 -4.99 3.11 12.48
CA LEU A 183 -5.10 2.54 11.14
C LEU A 183 -3.87 2.95 10.33
N LEU A 184 -3.16 1.96 9.78
CA LEU A 184 -2.02 2.16 8.90
C LEU A 184 -2.42 1.87 7.44
N ASP A 185 -2.43 2.89 6.58
CA ASP A 185 -2.40 2.69 5.13
C ASP A 185 -0.97 2.33 4.72
N CYS A 186 -0.75 1.07 4.44
CA CYS A 186 0.56 0.55 4.04
C CYS A 186 0.72 0.33 2.53
N TYR A 187 -0.14 0.92 1.69
CA TYR A 187 -0.15 0.69 0.25
C TYR A 187 1.15 1.06 -0.47
N GLN A 188 1.93 2.00 0.08
CA GLN A 188 3.23 2.40 -0.47
C GLN A 188 4.41 1.67 0.20
N SER A 189 4.15 0.72 1.09
CA SER A 189 5.20 0.06 1.87
C SER A 189 5.08 -1.46 1.90
N VAL A 190 3.86 -2.02 1.94
CA VAL A 190 3.66 -3.48 1.98
C VAL A 190 4.26 -4.15 0.76
N GLY A 191 5.07 -5.19 0.98
CA GLY A 191 5.84 -5.88 -0.06
C GLY A 191 7.18 -5.25 -0.43
N SER A 192 7.47 -4.02 0.06
CA SER A 192 8.76 -3.35 -0.12
C SER A 192 9.49 -3.07 1.20
N LEU A 193 8.74 -3.00 2.29
CA LEU A 193 9.21 -2.96 3.67
C LEU A 193 8.64 -4.17 4.41
N ASP A 194 9.35 -4.63 5.42
CA ASP A 194 8.84 -5.64 6.34
C ASP A 194 7.84 -5.00 7.32
N ILE A 195 6.61 -5.54 7.39
CA ILE A 195 5.52 -5.00 8.22
C ILE A 195 4.97 -6.10 9.09
N ASP A 196 5.32 -6.06 10.36
CA ASP A 196 4.76 -6.91 11.38
C ASP A 196 3.67 -6.13 12.15
N VAL A 197 2.39 -6.42 11.87
CA VAL A 197 1.26 -5.72 12.47
C VAL A 197 1.14 -5.99 13.98
N LYS A 198 1.68 -7.12 14.45
CA LYS A 198 1.71 -7.48 15.87
C LYS A 198 2.81 -6.72 16.60
N ALA A 199 4.04 -6.74 16.08
CA ALA A 199 5.18 -6.00 16.64
C ALA A 199 4.95 -4.48 16.64
N LEU A 200 4.28 -3.96 15.61
CA LEU A 200 3.87 -2.56 15.52
C LEU A 200 2.64 -2.22 16.37
N ASP A 201 2.00 -3.21 16.97
CA ASP A 201 0.79 -3.06 17.80
C ASP A 201 -0.35 -2.32 17.09
N LEU A 202 -0.56 -2.61 15.78
CA LEU A 202 -1.60 -1.97 14.97
C LEU A 202 -2.99 -2.52 15.30
N ASP A 203 -3.99 -1.65 15.30
CA ASP A 203 -5.41 -2.03 15.39
C ASP A 203 -5.97 -2.40 14.00
N PHE A 204 -5.58 -1.63 12.97
CA PHE A 204 -5.98 -1.83 11.58
C PHE A 204 -4.81 -1.56 10.65
N ALA A 205 -4.79 -2.26 9.51
CA ALA A 205 -3.92 -1.94 8.39
C ALA A 205 -4.64 -2.19 7.06
N ALA A 206 -4.36 -1.38 6.05
CA ALA A 206 -4.95 -1.56 4.72
C ALA A 206 -3.89 -1.42 3.63
N GLY A 207 -4.03 -2.22 2.57
CA GLY A 207 -3.12 -2.19 1.44
C GLY A 207 -3.75 -2.83 0.20
N GLY A 208 -3.12 -2.62 -0.95
CA GLY A 208 -3.59 -3.17 -2.22
C GLY A 208 -2.50 -3.95 -2.95
N MET A 209 -2.93 -4.83 -3.87
CA MET A 209 -2.06 -5.82 -4.48
C MET A 209 -1.27 -5.30 -5.70
N LEU A 210 -1.63 -4.15 -6.28
CA LEU A 210 -1.12 -3.74 -7.60
C LEU A 210 0.30 -3.17 -7.62
N LYS A 211 0.86 -2.72 -6.47
CA LYS A 211 2.16 -2.05 -6.41
C LYS A 211 3.28 -3.04 -6.08
N TYR A 212 3.80 -2.98 -4.87
CA TYR A 212 4.92 -3.81 -4.42
C TYR A 212 4.54 -5.27 -4.13
N LEU A 213 3.23 -5.59 -4.12
CA LEU A 213 2.75 -6.98 -4.03
C LEU A 213 2.61 -7.66 -5.40
N LEU A 214 2.97 -6.97 -6.50
CA LEU A 214 3.09 -7.49 -7.87
C LEU A 214 1.81 -8.10 -8.46
N GLY A 215 0.66 -7.93 -7.80
CA GLY A 215 -0.63 -8.39 -8.29
C GLY A 215 -1.27 -7.40 -9.28
N THR A 216 -2.57 -7.15 -9.13
CA THR A 216 -3.33 -6.27 -10.04
C THR A 216 -4.23 -5.29 -9.28
N ALA A 217 -4.82 -4.33 -10.02
CA ALA A 217 -5.88 -3.45 -9.52
C ALA A 217 -7.16 -4.23 -9.22
N GLY A 218 -8.05 -3.66 -8.41
CA GLY A 218 -9.36 -4.28 -8.11
C GLY A 218 -9.29 -5.37 -7.05
N ILE A 219 -8.23 -5.44 -6.26
CA ILE A 219 -8.09 -6.31 -5.09
C ILE A 219 -7.17 -5.67 -4.06
N GLY A 220 -7.52 -5.78 -2.77
CA GLY A 220 -6.78 -5.28 -1.63
C GLY A 220 -7.12 -6.05 -0.37
N PHE A 221 -6.66 -5.57 0.77
CA PHE A 221 -6.93 -6.16 2.07
C PHE A 221 -7.19 -5.11 3.13
N LEU A 222 -7.89 -5.54 4.18
CA LEU A 222 -7.99 -4.87 5.47
C LEU A 222 -7.60 -5.88 6.56
N TYR A 223 -6.58 -5.54 7.35
CA TYR A 223 -6.27 -6.21 8.60
C TYR A 223 -7.08 -5.58 9.72
N VAL A 224 -7.69 -6.39 10.56
CA VAL A 224 -8.41 -5.98 11.78
C VAL A 224 -7.92 -6.84 12.93
N ARG A 225 -7.39 -6.22 13.98
CA ARG A 225 -6.95 -6.92 15.19
C ARG A 225 -8.10 -7.79 15.75
N GLU A 226 -7.84 -9.03 16.02
CA GLU A 226 -8.83 -10.03 16.46
C GLU A 226 -9.76 -9.52 17.57
N SER A 227 -9.19 -8.90 18.62
CA SER A 227 -9.94 -8.39 19.77
C SER A 227 -10.96 -7.29 19.44
N LEU A 228 -10.86 -6.66 18.26
CA LEU A 228 -11.75 -5.58 17.81
C LEU A 228 -12.87 -6.08 16.88
N ILE A 229 -12.71 -7.26 16.27
CA ILE A 229 -13.61 -7.75 15.23
C ILE A 229 -15.05 -7.78 15.70
N GLN A 230 -15.32 -8.36 16.89
CA GLN A 230 -16.69 -8.56 17.36
C GLN A 230 -17.43 -7.26 17.71
N SER A 231 -16.71 -6.21 18.11
CA SER A 231 -17.28 -4.92 18.46
C SER A 231 -17.61 -4.04 17.24
N LEU A 232 -17.14 -4.42 16.04
CA LEU A 232 -17.29 -3.67 14.81
C LEU A 232 -18.29 -4.35 13.87
N VAL A 233 -19.43 -3.73 13.63
CA VAL A 233 -20.49 -4.25 12.73
C VAL A 233 -20.61 -3.31 11.53
N PRO A 234 -19.98 -3.65 10.39
CA PRO A 234 -20.08 -2.81 9.19
C PRO A 234 -21.51 -2.70 8.67
N THR A 235 -21.94 -1.50 8.32
CA THR A 235 -23.18 -1.26 7.55
C THR A 235 -22.94 -1.31 6.05
N ASN A 236 -21.66 -1.16 5.61
CA ASN A 236 -21.24 -1.51 4.26
C ASN A 236 -20.89 -3.01 4.25
N THR A 237 -21.83 -3.86 3.84
CA THR A 237 -21.79 -5.30 3.96
C THR A 237 -22.32 -5.99 2.70
N GLY A 238 -22.39 -7.29 2.67
CA GLY A 238 -22.96 -8.09 1.58
C GLY A 238 -22.93 -9.58 1.90
N TRP A 239 -23.26 -10.42 0.93
CA TRP A 239 -23.47 -11.85 1.17
C TRP A 239 -22.18 -12.61 1.53
N PHE A 240 -21.00 -12.18 1.05
CA PHE A 240 -19.72 -12.76 1.46
C PHE A 240 -19.27 -12.34 2.87
N ALA A 241 -19.87 -11.28 3.42
CA ALA A 241 -19.62 -10.85 4.80
C ALA A 241 -20.40 -11.63 5.86
N GLN A 242 -21.34 -12.48 5.44
CA GLN A 242 -22.22 -13.23 6.36
C GLN A 242 -21.53 -14.45 6.96
N ALA A 243 -21.99 -14.88 8.14
CA ALA A 243 -21.47 -16.06 8.83
C ALA A 243 -21.61 -17.30 7.95
N GLU A 244 -22.80 -17.53 7.40
CA GLU A 244 -23.15 -18.67 6.56
C GLU A 244 -23.48 -18.21 5.14
N ILE A 245 -22.47 -18.13 4.27
CA ILE A 245 -22.64 -17.68 2.88
C ILE A 245 -23.63 -18.57 2.12
N ALA A 246 -23.52 -19.89 2.29
CA ALA A 246 -24.34 -20.87 1.56
C ALA A 246 -25.82 -20.88 2.00
N ALA A 247 -26.14 -20.32 3.16
CA ALA A 247 -27.53 -20.25 3.65
C ALA A 247 -28.41 -19.33 2.79
N MET A 248 -27.83 -18.38 2.02
CA MET A 248 -28.55 -17.39 1.21
C MET A 248 -29.68 -16.69 1.98
N ASP A 249 -29.47 -16.43 3.29
CA ASP A 249 -30.46 -15.84 4.18
C ASP A 249 -30.68 -14.36 3.83
N ILE A 250 -31.92 -14.00 3.56
CA ILE A 250 -32.34 -12.62 3.25
C ILE A 250 -33.09 -11.96 4.41
N THR A 251 -33.26 -12.64 5.54
CA THR A 251 -34.11 -12.21 6.65
C THR A 251 -33.38 -11.40 7.71
N GLY A 252 -32.04 -11.31 7.66
CA GLY A 252 -31.26 -10.57 8.61
C GLY A 252 -29.81 -10.40 8.20
N ASN A 253 -29.08 -9.56 8.95
CA ASN A 253 -27.62 -9.42 8.82
C ASN A 253 -26.94 -10.18 9.96
N ARG A 254 -26.19 -11.20 9.62
CA ARG A 254 -25.43 -12.06 10.57
C ARG A 254 -23.95 -12.05 10.17
N PRO A 255 -23.17 -11.03 10.57
CA PRO A 255 -21.79 -10.90 10.15
C PRO A 255 -20.93 -12.11 10.55
N ALA A 256 -19.95 -12.44 9.71
CA ALA A 256 -18.96 -13.45 10.02
C ALA A 256 -18.26 -13.16 11.36
N SER A 257 -17.79 -14.20 12.05
CA SER A 257 -17.09 -14.08 13.34
C SER A 257 -15.65 -13.57 13.21
N ASN A 258 -15.12 -13.47 12.00
CA ASN A 258 -13.76 -13.01 11.68
C ASN A 258 -13.79 -11.76 10.79
N ALA A 259 -12.63 -11.29 10.33
CA ALA A 259 -12.50 -10.08 9.52
C ALA A 259 -13.24 -10.16 8.17
N ARG A 260 -13.67 -11.34 7.72
CA ARG A 260 -14.51 -11.48 6.52
C ARG A 260 -15.82 -10.65 6.61
N ARG A 261 -16.27 -10.26 7.81
CA ARG A 261 -17.41 -9.34 7.99
C ARG A 261 -17.26 -7.98 7.32
N PHE A 262 -16.02 -7.59 6.98
CA PHE A 262 -15.70 -6.36 6.26
C PHE A 262 -15.64 -6.54 4.73
N GLU A 263 -15.92 -7.75 4.24
CA GLU A 263 -16.09 -8.01 2.80
C GLU A 263 -17.52 -7.65 2.36
N ALA A 264 -17.78 -7.71 1.06
CA ALA A 264 -19.08 -7.30 0.54
C ALA A 264 -19.68 -8.37 -0.38
N GLY A 265 -19.53 -8.21 -1.67
CA GLY A 265 -20.12 -9.08 -2.68
C GLY A 265 -19.18 -10.17 -3.17
N THR A 266 -19.49 -10.71 -4.33
CA THR A 266 -18.66 -11.69 -5.04
C THR A 266 -17.20 -11.23 -5.13
N PRO A 267 -16.24 -12.06 -4.74
CA PRO A 267 -14.81 -11.72 -4.86
C PRO A 267 -14.39 -11.41 -6.30
N ALA A 268 -13.37 -10.58 -6.45
CA ALA A 268 -12.75 -10.28 -7.74
C ALA A 268 -11.90 -11.49 -8.21
N VAL A 269 -12.54 -12.56 -8.68
CA VAL A 269 -11.93 -13.88 -8.90
C VAL A 269 -10.67 -13.82 -9.76
N ALA A 270 -10.72 -13.19 -10.93
CA ALA A 270 -9.55 -13.05 -11.81
C ALA A 270 -8.38 -12.36 -11.09
N ASN A 271 -8.69 -11.35 -10.28
CA ASN A 271 -7.70 -10.60 -9.54
C ASN A 271 -7.11 -11.40 -8.37
N SER A 272 -7.88 -12.35 -7.80
CA SER A 272 -7.37 -13.26 -6.77
C SER A 272 -6.29 -14.21 -7.31
N TYR A 273 -6.39 -14.63 -8.58
CA TYR A 273 -5.32 -15.40 -9.23
C TYR A 273 -4.01 -14.60 -9.33
N ALA A 274 -4.10 -13.37 -9.80
CA ALA A 274 -2.96 -12.48 -9.90
C ALA A 274 -2.36 -12.10 -8.53
N ALA A 275 -3.23 -11.82 -7.56
CA ALA A 275 -2.80 -11.47 -6.20
C ALA A 275 -2.10 -12.64 -5.50
N GLU A 276 -2.63 -13.87 -5.63
CA GLU A 276 -1.98 -15.07 -5.09
C GLU A 276 -0.58 -15.26 -5.67
N ALA A 277 -0.42 -15.13 -6.99
CA ALA A 277 0.88 -15.28 -7.65
C ALA A 277 1.87 -14.21 -7.20
N GLY A 278 1.45 -12.94 -7.14
CA GLY A 278 2.28 -11.83 -6.67
C GLY A 278 2.70 -11.99 -5.20
N LEU A 279 1.77 -12.36 -4.31
CA LEU A 279 2.05 -12.61 -2.89
C LEU A 279 3.02 -13.77 -2.71
N LYS A 280 2.84 -14.89 -3.41
CA LYS A 280 3.77 -16.03 -3.39
C LYS A 280 5.17 -15.60 -3.82
N PHE A 281 5.26 -14.79 -4.89
CA PHE A 281 6.54 -14.28 -5.37
C PHE A 281 7.25 -13.42 -4.30
N VAL A 282 6.56 -12.45 -3.72
CA VAL A 282 7.11 -11.56 -2.68
C VAL A 282 7.53 -12.34 -1.44
N LEU A 283 6.70 -13.28 -0.98
CA LEU A 283 7.01 -14.13 0.18
C LEU A 283 8.20 -15.06 -0.07
N ALA A 284 8.35 -15.59 -1.29
CA ALA A 284 9.48 -16.43 -1.66
C ALA A 284 10.80 -15.67 -1.67
N VAL A 285 10.78 -14.39 -2.07
CA VAL A 285 11.98 -13.51 -1.99
C VAL A 285 12.26 -13.10 -0.55
N GLY A 286 11.23 -12.81 0.23
CA GLY A 286 11.29 -12.37 1.63
C GLY A 286 11.40 -10.87 1.79
N THR A 287 10.49 -10.28 2.56
CA THR A 287 10.39 -8.81 2.75
C THR A 287 11.64 -8.19 3.37
N PRO A 288 12.39 -8.83 4.29
CA PRO A 288 13.64 -8.27 4.79
C PRO A 288 14.73 -8.13 3.71
N ALA A 289 14.88 -9.13 2.83
CA ALA A 289 15.85 -9.08 1.72
C ALA A 289 15.43 -8.01 0.68
N ILE A 290 14.13 -7.91 0.38
CA ILE A 290 13.57 -6.88 -0.50
C ILE A 290 13.86 -5.48 0.08
N GLU A 291 13.60 -5.27 1.34
CA GLU A 291 13.83 -3.99 2.02
C GLU A 291 15.30 -3.57 1.96
N GLN A 292 16.21 -4.48 2.29
CA GLN A 292 17.65 -4.23 2.24
C GLN A 292 18.11 -3.85 0.82
N ARG A 293 17.71 -4.62 -0.20
CA ARG A 293 18.01 -4.35 -1.61
C ARG A 293 17.50 -2.97 -2.04
N ASN A 294 16.26 -2.68 -1.74
CA ASN A 294 15.61 -1.42 -2.11
C ASN A 294 16.29 -0.21 -1.45
N TYR A 295 16.69 -0.32 -0.18
CA TYR A 295 17.44 0.75 0.49
C TYR A 295 18.81 0.99 -0.13
N ALA A 296 19.49 -0.06 -0.59
CA ALA A 296 20.76 0.08 -1.30
C ALA A 296 20.59 0.86 -2.62
N LEU A 297 19.61 0.47 -3.44
CA LEU A 297 19.32 1.12 -4.73
C LEU A 297 18.86 2.58 -4.57
N THR A 298 17.94 2.85 -3.66
CA THR A 298 17.45 4.23 -3.43
C THR A 298 18.53 5.14 -2.86
N ARG A 299 19.41 4.63 -1.98
CA ARG A 299 20.57 5.38 -1.48
C ARG A 299 21.51 5.73 -2.62
N ARG A 300 21.89 4.74 -3.46
CA ARG A 300 22.73 4.98 -4.64
C ARG A 300 22.10 6.03 -5.56
N CYS A 301 20.82 5.89 -5.86
CA CYS A 301 20.11 6.85 -6.71
C CYS A 301 20.20 8.28 -6.16
N MET A 302 19.94 8.49 -4.87
CA MET A 302 20.03 9.81 -4.25
C MET A 302 21.44 10.39 -4.30
N GLN A 303 22.49 9.59 -3.99
CA GLN A 303 23.89 9.99 -4.08
C GLN A 303 24.27 10.42 -5.50
N ARG A 304 23.87 9.62 -6.51
CA ARG A 304 24.15 9.94 -7.91
C ARG A 304 23.42 11.19 -8.41
N LEU A 305 22.21 11.46 -7.88
CA LEU A 305 21.47 12.71 -8.17
C LEU A 305 22.15 13.94 -7.55
N GLU A 306 22.73 13.82 -6.35
CA GLU A 306 23.52 14.89 -5.73
C GLU A 306 24.76 15.24 -6.58
N GLU A 307 25.46 14.24 -7.12
CA GLU A 307 26.64 14.44 -7.97
C GLU A 307 26.33 15.22 -9.27
N ILE A 308 25.11 15.14 -9.76
CA ILE A 308 24.66 15.95 -10.91
C ILE A 308 23.98 17.25 -10.46
N GLU A 309 24.10 17.64 -9.19
CA GLU A 309 23.50 18.82 -8.57
C GLU A 309 21.98 18.93 -8.78
N TRP A 310 21.30 17.77 -8.74
CA TRP A 310 19.83 17.69 -8.79
C TRP A 310 19.30 16.78 -7.69
N PRO A 311 19.43 17.19 -6.41
CA PRO A 311 19.09 16.35 -5.27
C PRO A 311 17.60 16.02 -5.21
N SER A 312 17.28 14.86 -4.63
CA SER A 312 15.91 14.48 -4.29
C SER A 312 15.42 15.22 -3.04
N ILE A 313 14.10 15.32 -2.90
CA ILE A 313 13.45 15.80 -1.67
C ILE A 313 13.09 14.67 -0.71
N THR A 314 13.35 13.42 -1.10
CA THR A 314 13.11 12.25 -0.23
C THR A 314 14.12 12.26 0.90
N PRO A 315 13.72 12.00 2.16
CA PRO A 315 14.64 11.91 3.29
C PRO A 315 15.76 10.88 3.04
N THR A 316 17.00 11.23 3.37
CA THR A 316 18.16 10.34 3.13
C THR A 316 18.26 9.17 4.12
N GLN A 317 17.72 9.33 5.32
CA GLN A 317 17.77 8.33 6.38
C GLN A 317 16.78 7.18 6.11
N ASN A 318 17.23 5.91 6.17
CA ASN A 318 16.39 4.73 5.95
C ASN A 318 15.16 4.70 6.90
N GLY A 319 15.33 5.12 8.17
CA GLY A 319 14.23 5.20 9.14
C GLY A 319 13.12 6.18 8.75
N ARG A 320 13.39 7.13 7.83
CA ARG A 320 12.47 8.21 7.45
C ARG A 320 12.02 8.15 6.00
N ARG A 321 12.29 7.07 5.26
CA ARG A 321 11.87 6.93 3.85
C ARG A 321 11.41 5.53 3.49
N GLY A 322 10.60 5.46 2.43
CA GLY A 322 10.28 4.24 1.69
C GLY A 322 11.13 4.12 0.41
N MET A 323 10.57 3.46 -0.61
CA MET A 323 11.29 3.04 -1.82
C MET A 323 11.08 3.98 -3.03
N THR A 324 10.51 5.16 -2.80
CA THR A 324 10.33 6.20 -3.82
C THR A 324 11.34 7.32 -3.61
N VAL A 325 12.11 7.62 -4.65
CA VAL A 325 12.98 8.80 -4.74
C VAL A 325 12.23 9.87 -5.55
N ALA A 326 11.89 10.98 -4.91
CA ALA A 326 11.15 12.08 -5.49
C ALA A 326 12.10 13.23 -5.85
N VAL A 327 12.11 13.63 -7.11
CA VAL A 327 13.03 14.65 -7.64
C VAL A 327 12.21 15.86 -8.10
N PRO A 328 12.45 17.07 -7.56
CA PRO A 328 11.73 18.27 -7.93
C PRO A 328 12.05 18.68 -9.38
N SER A 329 11.06 19.23 -10.09
CA SER A 329 11.20 19.67 -11.48
C SER A 329 10.30 20.88 -11.74
N ARG A 330 10.75 21.77 -12.62
CA ARG A 330 9.94 22.90 -13.11
C ARG A 330 8.72 22.45 -13.90
N ASP A 331 8.80 21.28 -14.53
CA ASP A 331 7.73 20.61 -15.25
C ASP A 331 7.91 19.09 -15.07
N SER A 332 7.34 18.56 -14.01
CA SER A 332 7.45 17.14 -13.66
C SER A 332 6.72 16.23 -14.68
N GLY A 333 5.64 16.71 -15.28
CA GLY A 333 4.90 16.01 -16.32
C GLY A 333 5.70 15.89 -17.61
N GLY A 334 6.25 17.02 -18.10
CA GLY A 334 7.13 17.06 -19.25
C GLY A 334 8.40 16.24 -19.06
N LEU A 335 9.03 16.32 -17.87
CA LEU A 335 10.20 15.50 -17.54
C LEU A 335 9.88 14.02 -17.60
N SER A 336 8.78 13.58 -16.98
CA SER A 336 8.36 12.17 -17.01
C SER A 336 8.10 11.68 -18.46
N ALA A 337 7.53 12.54 -19.31
CA ALA A 337 7.31 12.23 -20.72
C ALA A 337 8.64 12.13 -21.51
N GLN A 338 9.65 12.96 -21.20
CA GLN A 338 10.98 12.88 -21.83
C GLN A 338 11.77 11.66 -21.36
N LEU A 339 11.63 11.27 -20.09
CA LEU A 339 12.20 10.01 -19.58
C LEU A 339 11.57 8.78 -20.27
N LEU A 340 10.26 8.79 -20.47
CA LEU A 340 9.56 7.70 -21.19
C LEU A 340 10.06 7.54 -22.63
N LYS A 341 10.37 8.64 -23.35
CA LYS A 341 10.98 8.61 -24.71
C LYS A 341 12.38 7.99 -24.73
N ARG A 342 13.03 7.89 -23.56
CA ARG A 342 14.34 7.24 -23.35
C ARG A 342 14.19 5.85 -22.71
N ASP A 343 13.00 5.26 -22.81
CA ASP A 343 12.65 3.97 -22.25
C ASP A 343 12.77 3.88 -20.70
N ILE A 344 12.68 5.03 -20.01
CA ILE A 344 12.69 5.12 -18.56
C ILE A 344 11.28 5.43 -18.06
N VAL A 345 10.66 4.47 -17.38
CA VAL A 345 9.29 4.57 -16.88
C VAL A 345 9.29 5.09 -15.46
N THR A 346 8.77 6.29 -15.27
CA THR A 346 8.58 6.95 -13.98
C THR A 346 7.15 7.46 -13.84
N SER A 347 6.81 8.04 -12.71
CA SER A 347 5.56 8.79 -12.54
C SER A 347 5.85 10.18 -11.95
N HIS A 348 4.86 11.08 -12.02
CA HIS A 348 4.96 12.40 -11.40
C HIS A 348 3.78 12.67 -10.46
N ARG A 349 4.01 13.47 -9.43
CA ARG A 349 2.96 13.98 -8.54
C ARG A 349 3.36 15.37 -8.04
N GLY A 350 2.46 16.35 -8.21
CA GLY A 350 2.82 17.76 -7.98
C GLY A 350 4.04 18.11 -8.81
N ASP A 351 4.99 18.79 -8.22
CA ASP A 351 6.21 19.26 -8.89
C ASP A 351 7.36 18.22 -8.87
N ASN A 352 7.07 16.95 -8.58
CA ASN A 352 8.10 15.92 -8.46
C ASN A 352 7.92 14.79 -9.47
N VAL A 353 9.02 14.39 -10.12
CA VAL A 353 9.15 13.07 -10.75
C VAL A 353 9.50 12.06 -9.66
N ARG A 354 8.92 10.88 -9.71
CA ARG A 354 9.12 9.80 -8.76
C ARG A 354 9.74 8.59 -9.44
N ALA A 355 10.92 8.21 -9.00
CA ALA A 355 11.55 6.93 -9.29
C ALA A 355 11.27 5.98 -8.12
N SER A 356 10.44 4.97 -8.34
CA SER A 356 10.03 4.01 -7.30
C SER A 356 10.64 2.65 -7.59
N PHE A 357 11.56 2.23 -6.73
CA PHE A 357 12.35 1.03 -6.87
C PHE A 357 11.65 -0.20 -6.27
N HIS A 358 12.00 -1.37 -6.81
CA HIS A 358 11.71 -2.66 -6.21
C HIS A 358 12.91 -3.60 -6.34
N PHE A 359 12.87 -4.77 -5.70
CA PHE A 359 13.99 -5.72 -5.67
C PHE A 359 14.51 -6.14 -7.06
N TYR A 360 13.67 -6.08 -8.08
CA TYR A 360 14.01 -6.44 -9.45
C TYR A 360 14.81 -5.36 -10.20
N ASN A 361 14.92 -4.16 -9.64
CA ASN A 361 15.81 -3.12 -10.17
C ASN A 361 17.27 -3.42 -9.82
N ASP A 362 18.17 -2.85 -10.61
CA ASP A 362 19.61 -2.97 -10.42
C ASP A 362 20.33 -1.61 -10.52
N GLU A 363 21.63 -1.65 -10.40
CA GLU A 363 22.49 -0.48 -10.44
C GLU A 363 22.50 0.17 -11.84
N ASP A 364 22.32 -0.60 -12.91
CA ASP A 364 22.22 -0.08 -14.29
C ASP A 364 20.94 0.72 -14.50
N ASP A 365 19.84 0.34 -13.85
CA ASP A 365 18.60 1.16 -13.83
C ASP A 365 18.85 2.53 -13.17
N VAL A 366 19.63 2.58 -12.09
CA VAL A 366 20.01 3.82 -11.41
C VAL A 366 20.86 4.69 -12.34
N GLU A 367 21.90 4.13 -12.94
CA GLU A 367 22.80 4.90 -13.83
C GLU A 367 22.08 5.42 -15.07
N SER A 368 21.21 4.60 -15.67
CA SER A 368 20.38 5.00 -16.82
C SER A 368 19.47 6.18 -16.48
N PHE A 369 18.80 6.11 -15.32
CA PHE A 369 17.95 7.20 -14.84
C PHE A 369 18.75 8.49 -14.60
N VAL A 370 19.87 8.40 -13.88
CA VAL A 370 20.70 9.58 -13.54
C VAL A 370 21.36 10.20 -14.77
N ALA A 371 21.80 9.39 -15.75
CA ALA A 371 22.32 9.89 -17.01
C ALA A 371 21.26 10.70 -17.77
N ALA A 372 20.04 10.17 -17.88
CA ALA A 372 18.93 10.90 -18.52
C ALA A 372 18.54 12.18 -17.76
N MET A 373 18.57 12.16 -16.42
CA MET A 373 18.34 13.34 -15.59
C MET A 373 19.40 14.41 -15.85
N ARG A 374 20.69 14.03 -15.92
CA ARG A 374 21.80 14.96 -16.23
C ARG A 374 21.56 15.67 -17.56
N ASP A 375 21.24 14.94 -18.61
CA ASP A 375 20.97 15.50 -19.94
C ASP A 375 19.78 16.48 -19.96
N LEU A 376 18.78 16.21 -19.13
CA LEU A 376 17.53 16.98 -19.08
C LEU A 376 17.58 18.12 -18.04
N ARG A 377 18.66 18.25 -17.27
CA ARG A 377 18.78 19.23 -16.16
C ARG A 377 18.55 20.66 -16.62
N GLY A 378 19.16 21.08 -17.74
CA GLY A 378 19.02 22.43 -18.26
C GLY A 378 17.58 22.85 -18.56
N SER A 379 16.75 21.87 -19.03
CA SER A 379 15.36 22.11 -19.41
C SER A 379 14.36 21.94 -18.25
N PHE A 380 14.62 21.03 -17.32
CA PHE A 380 13.65 20.58 -16.32
C PHE A 380 14.12 20.69 -14.87
N GLY A 381 15.40 20.95 -14.61
CA GLY A 381 15.96 21.08 -13.27
C GLY A 381 15.32 22.23 -12.48
N PRO A 382 15.42 22.25 -11.14
CA PRO A 382 14.97 23.38 -10.33
C PRO A 382 15.71 24.65 -10.72
N ARG A 383 15.09 25.81 -10.48
CA ARG A 383 15.67 27.14 -10.75
C ARG A 383 16.77 27.48 -9.75
#